data_db61ccd2e58f7deeab572189ec25a329
#
_entry.id   db61ccd2e58f7deeab572189ec25a329
#
_cell.length_a   1.000
_cell.length_b   1.000
_cell.length_c   1.000
_cell.angle_alpha   90.00
_cell.angle_beta   90.00
_cell.angle_gamma   90.00
#
_symmetry.space_group_name_H-M   'P 1'
#
loop_
_entity.id
_entity.type
_entity.pdbx_description
1 polymer ?
#
loop_
_entity_poly.entity_id
_entity_poly.type
_entity_poly.pdbx_seq_one_letter_code
_entity_poly.pdbx_strand_id
1 'polypeptide(L)'
;MPSATLLGQALISGVLAGGMYGLLALGLSLSWGLLRLVNLSHFALAFLAAYLTYELGTNYHVAPWWSAAMVVPVMFAIGLAQHWLFDKFRVNELASLLITFSFAIILEVAIQLYWTADYRRFETHYSTLSIKAGPFYIPVLELILCMVAGVLAWGTWLWLRKTYVGQAPRAAAPDAHIA
;
A
#
# COMPACT_ATOMS: atom_id res chain seq x y z
N MET A 1 33.34 -11.16 9.95
CA MET A 1 32.89 -9.93 9.27
C MET A 1 32.05 -10.35 8.06
N PRO A 2 30.89 -9.77 7.81
CA PRO A 2 30.13 -10.09 6.60
C PRO A 2 30.96 -9.72 5.37
N SER A 3 30.96 -10.57 4.36
CA SER A 3 31.68 -10.29 3.10
C SER A 3 31.05 -9.06 2.43
N ALA A 4 31.83 -8.29 1.69
CA ALA A 4 31.34 -7.12 0.96
C ALA A 4 30.16 -7.47 0.03
N THR A 5 30.16 -8.71 -0.50
CA THR A 5 29.05 -9.24 -1.32
C THR A 5 27.77 -9.43 -0.52
N LEU A 6 27.83 -9.90 0.72
CA LEU A 6 26.64 -10.02 1.60
C LEU A 6 26.07 -8.65 1.96
N LEU A 7 26.92 -7.67 2.26
CA LEU A 7 26.45 -6.30 2.51
C LEU A 7 25.78 -5.69 1.28
N GLY A 8 26.38 -5.85 0.10
CA GLY A 8 25.77 -5.38 -1.16
C GLY A 8 24.45 -6.05 -1.46
N GLN A 9 24.33 -7.36 -1.26
CA GLN A 9 23.06 -8.08 -1.44
C GLN A 9 21.99 -7.60 -0.46
N ALA A 10 22.36 -7.39 0.82
CA ALA A 10 21.43 -6.88 1.83
C ALA A 10 20.94 -5.46 1.51
N LEU A 11 21.80 -4.59 0.98
CA LEU A 11 21.40 -3.25 0.54
C LEU A 11 20.42 -3.31 -0.64
N ILE A 12 20.68 -4.14 -1.65
CA ILE A 12 19.78 -4.31 -2.79
C ILE A 12 18.42 -4.79 -2.32
N SER A 13 18.37 -5.88 -1.55
CA SER A 13 17.09 -6.41 -1.01
C SER A 13 16.38 -5.39 -0.11
N GLY A 14 17.13 -4.64 0.69
CA GLY A 14 16.59 -3.57 1.55
C GLY A 14 15.94 -2.43 0.75
N VAL A 15 16.57 -1.99 -0.35
CA VAL A 15 16.01 -0.96 -1.24
C VAL A 15 14.74 -1.46 -1.94
N LEU A 16 14.74 -2.69 -2.44
CA LEU A 16 13.58 -3.28 -3.11
C LEU A 16 12.39 -3.44 -2.17
N ALA A 17 12.62 -3.99 -0.96
CA ALA A 17 11.60 -4.07 0.08
C ALA A 17 11.15 -2.69 0.54
N GLY A 18 12.08 -1.74 0.67
CA GLY A 18 11.79 -0.34 1.02
C GLY A 18 10.86 0.34 0.02
N GLY A 19 10.94 0.00 -1.27
CA GLY A 19 10.01 0.47 -2.29
C GLY A 19 8.56 0.04 -2.01
N MET A 20 8.35 -1.21 -1.62
CA MET A 20 7.03 -1.72 -1.21
C MET A 20 6.47 -1.01 0.03
N TYR A 21 7.29 -0.90 1.08
CA TYR A 21 6.87 -0.19 2.29
C TYR A 21 6.63 1.29 2.02
N GLY A 22 7.42 1.91 1.13
CA GLY A 22 7.23 3.27 0.68
C GLY A 22 5.88 3.50 -0.01
N LEU A 23 5.39 2.53 -0.78
CA LEU A 23 4.07 2.59 -1.41
C LEU A 23 2.94 2.53 -0.37
N LEU A 24 3.05 1.65 0.62
CA LEU A 24 2.09 1.59 1.74
C LEU A 24 2.09 2.89 2.55
N ALA A 25 3.26 3.42 2.86
CA ALA A 25 3.42 4.68 3.57
C ALA A 25 2.87 5.87 2.78
N LEU A 26 3.01 5.87 1.45
CA LEU A 26 2.47 6.90 0.57
C LEU A 26 0.93 6.95 0.65
N GLY A 27 0.25 5.80 0.63
CA GLY A 27 -1.20 5.72 0.79
C GLY A 27 -1.69 6.31 2.12
N LEU A 28 -1.02 5.95 3.22
CA LEU A 28 -1.32 6.48 4.54
C LEU A 28 -1.04 7.99 4.63
N SER A 29 0.07 8.45 4.07
CA SER A 29 0.45 9.87 4.05
C SER A 29 -0.54 10.72 3.25
N LEU A 30 -1.07 10.20 2.13
CA LEU A 30 -2.11 10.86 1.35
C LEU A 30 -3.41 10.97 2.12
N SER A 31 -3.83 9.90 2.79
CA SER A 31 -5.04 9.91 3.60
C SER A 31 -4.96 10.98 4.68
N TRP A 32 -3.86 11.04 5.41
CA TRP A 32 -3.68 12.06 6.45
C TRP A 32 -3.48 13.48 5.88
N GLY A 33 -2.66 13.61 4.85
CA GLY A 33 -2.33 14.92 4.26
C GLY A 33 -3.51 15.62 3.59
N LEU A 34 -4.44 14.86 2.98
CA LEU A 34 -5.60 15.40 2.27
C LEU A 34 -6.84 15.49 3.13
N LEU A 35 -7.14 14.42 3.88
CA LEU A 35 -8.39 14.29 4.64
C LEU A 35 -8.26 14.70 6.11
N ARG A 36 -7.04 14.86 6.62
CA ARG A 36 -6.72 15.04 8.05
C ARG A 36 -7.35 13.96 8.93
N LEU A 37 -7.59 12.78 8.35
CA LEU A 37 -8.12 11.61 9.02
C LEU A 37 -7.06 10.51 8.99
N VAL A 38 -6.73 9.97 10.15
CA VAL A 38 -5.80 8.84 10.24
C VAL A 38 -6.57 7.55 10.03
N ASN A 39 -6.26 6.83 8.98
CA ASN A 39 -6.90 5.56 8.66
C ASN A 39 -6.01 4.38 9.07
N LEU A 40 -6.21 3.85 10.28
CA LEU A 40 -5.46 2.69 10.77
C LEU A 40 -5.84 1.38 10.06
N SER A 41 -7.02 1.32 9.42
CA SER A 41 -7.42 0.15 8.64
C SER A 41 -6.69 0.01 7.30
N HIS A 42 -5.86 0.99 6.92
CA HIS A 42 -5.13 1.00 5.65
C HIS A 42 -4.30 -0.28 5.44
N PHE A 43 -3.60 -0.75 6.47
CA PHE A 43 -2.80 -1.97 6.38
C PHE A 43 -3.67 -3.23 6.30
N ALA A 44 -4.75 -3.30 7.08
CA ALA A 44 -5.70 -4.42 7.01
C ALA A 44 -6.39 -4.50 5.64
N LEU A 45 -6.70 -3.35 5.02
CA LEU A 45 -7.21 -3.27 3.66
C LEU A 45 -6.16 -3.73 2.63
N ALA A 46 -4.89 -3.39 2.82
CA ALA A 46 -3.80 -3.89 1.97
C ALA A 46 -3.67 -5.42 2.07
N PHE A 47 -3.79 -5.99 3.27
CA PHE A 47 -3.84 -7.44 3.47
C PHE A 47 -5.06 -8.06 2.77
N LEU A 48 -6.25 -7.47 2.93
CA LEU A 48 -7.44 -7.95 2.23
C LEU A 48 -7.24 -7.96 0.71
N ALA A 49 -6.65 -6.90 0.15
CA ALA A 49 -6.33 -6.83 -1.27
C ALA A 49 -5.37 -7.96 -1.71
N ALA A 50 -4.36 -8.27 -0.89
CA ALA A 50 -3.42 -9.35 -1.15
C ALA A 50 -4.11 -10.72 -1.14
N TYR A 51 -4.98 -11.00 -0.16
CA TYR A 51 -5.75 -12.24 -0.08
C TYR A 51 -6.76 -12.38 -1.23
N LEU A 52 -7.45 -11.31 -1.62
CA LEU A 52 -8.34 -11.32 -2.78
C LEU A 52 -7.57 -11.60 -4.08
N THR A 53 -6.39 -11.01 -4.26
CA THR A 53 -5.52 -11.29 -5.41
C THR A 53 -5.04 -12.73 -5.42
N TYR A 54 -4.67 -13.27 -4.26
CA TYR A 54 -4.31 -14.68 -4.08
C TYR A 54 -5.46 -15.60 -4.46
N GLU A 55 -6.67 -15.32 -3.97
CA GLU A 55 -7.89 -16.12 -4.25
C GLU A 55 -8.19 -16.17 -5.75
N LEU A 56 -8.20 -15.02 -6.42
CA LEU A 56 -8.41 -14.93 -7.86
C LEU A 56 -7.35 -15.69 -8.65
N GLY A 57 -6.10 -15.61 -8.23
CA GLY A 57 -5.01 -16.29 -8.91
C GLY A 57 -4.98 -17.79 -8.69
N THR A 58 -5.29 -18.25 -7.47
CA THR A 58 -5.16 -19.67 -7.11
C THR A 58 -6.41 -20.47 -7.46
N ASN A 59 -7.59 -19.98 -7.11
CA ASN A 59 -8.85 -20.72 -7.27
C ASN A 59 -9.49 -20.47 -8.62
N TYR A 60 -9.35 -19.26 -9.17
CA TYR A 60 -9.94 -18.91 -10.48
C TYR A 60 -8.92 -18.88 -11.62
N HIS A 61 -7.64 -19.19 -11.35
CA HIS A 61 -6.56 -19.23 -12.33
C HIS A 61 -6.40 -17.95 -13.15
N VAL A 62 -6.77 -16.79 -12.58
CA VAL A 62 -6.62 -15.49 -13.21
C VAL A 62 -5.16 -15.07 -13.16
N ALA A 63 -4.62 -14.57 -14.27
CA ALA A 63 -3.24 -14.08 -14.30
C ALA A 63 -3.03 -12.93 -13.29
N PRO A 64 -1.85 -12.84 -12.64
CA PRO A 64 -1.59 -11.90 -11.53
C PRO A 64 -1.95 -10.44 -11.83
N TRP A 65 -1.67 -9.98 -13.03
CA TRP A 65 -1.96 -8.62 -13.47
C TRP A 65 -3.46 -8.34 -13.57
N TRP A 66 -4.25 -9.32 -14.04
CA TRP A 66 -5.71 -9.21 -14.12
C TRP A 66 -6.33 -9.34 -12.73
N SER A 67 -5.79 -10.20 -11.87
CA SER A 67 -6.24 -10.30 -10.47
C SER A 67 -6.06 -8.95 -9.75
N ALA A 68 -4.88 -8.33 -9.89
CA ALA A 68 -4.63 -7.00 -9.33
C ALA A 68 -5.58 -5.94 -9.92
N ALA A 69 -5.78 -5.93 -11.25
CA ALA A 69 -6.69 -4.99 -11.91
C ALA A 69 -8.15 -5.14 -11.44
N MET A 70 -8.61 -6.35 -11.12
CA MET A 70 -9.95 -6.61 -10.59
C MET A 70 -10.09 -6.20 -9.12
N VAL A 71 -9.04 -6.35 -8.33
CA VAL A 71 -9.05 -5.99 -6.91
C VAL A 71 -9.03 -4.48 -6.68
N VAL A 72 -8.36 -3.71 -7.55
CA VAL A 72 -8.28 -2.24 -7.43
C VAL A 72 -9.66 -1.57 -7.37
N PRO A 73 -10.63 -1.84 -8.27
CA PRO A 73 -11.98 -1.25 -8.18
C PRO A 73 -12.72 -1.65 -6.89
N VAL A 74 -12.53 -2.88 -6.42
CA VAL A 74 -13.15 -3.35 -5.17
C VAL A 74 -12.61 -2.57 -3.98
N MET A 75 -11.29 -2.42 -3.89
CA MET A 75 -10.66 -1.64 -2.83
C MET A 75 -11.03 -0.16 -2.91
N PHE A 76 -11.15 0.39 -4.11
CA PHE A 76 -11.63 1.75 -4.33
C PHE A 76 -13.07 1.92 -3.83
N ALA A 77 -13.96 0.99 -4.12
CA ALA A 77 -15.35 1.01 -3.65
C ALA A 77 -15.43 0.94 -2.11
N ILE A 78 -14.61 0.09 -1.47
CA ILE A 78 -14.50 0.01 0.00
C ILE A 78 -14.01 1.34 0.57
N GLY A 79 -13.00 1.96 -0.03
CA GLY A 79 -12.49 3.26 0.38
C GLY A 79 -13.53 4.38 0.25
N LEU A 80 -14.31 4.38 -0.83
CA LEU A 80 -15.43 5.33 -1.01
C LEU A 80 -16.52 5.11 0.04
N ALA A 81 -16.89 3.87 0.32
CA ALA A 81 -17.88 3.53 1.34
C ALA A 81 -17.42 4.01 2.74
N GLN A 82 -16.14 3.79 3.06
CA GLN A 82 -15.54 4.26 4.32
C GLN A 82 -15.55 5.79 4.40
N HIS A 83 -15.18 6.49 3.33
CA HIS A 83 -15.22 7.95 3.28
C HIS A 83 -16.64 8.48 3.42
N TRP A 84 -17.61 7.92 2.69
CA TRP A 84 -19.03 8.29 2.81
C TRP A 84 -19.55 8.09 4.23
N LEU A 85 -19.14 7.02 4.90
CA LEU A 85 -19.51 6.75 6.29
C LEU A 85 -19.00 7.86 7.23
N PHE A 86 -17.72 8.25 7.05
CA PHE A 86 -17.08 9.29 7.86
C PHE A 86 -17.76 10.66 7.66
N ASP A 87 -18.09 11.00 6.42
CA ASP A 87 -18.78 12.25 6.09
C ASP A 87 -20.21 12.28 6.67
N LYS A 88 -20.96 11.19 6.47
CA LYS A 88 -22.33 11.05 6.99
C LYS A 88 -22.42 11.20 8.50
N PHE A 89 -21.48 10.62 9.23
CA PHE A 89 -21.46 10.67 10.71
C PHE A 89 -20.61 11.82 11.25
N ARG A 90 -20.08 12.70 10.40
CA ARG A 90 -19.21 13.82 10.76
C ARG A 90 -18.10 13.40 11.72
N VAL A 91 -17.41 12.33 11.37
CA VAL A 91 -16.37 11.72 12.19
C VAL A 91 -15.19 12.68 12.32
N ASN A 92 -14.84 13.02 13.57
CA ASN A 92 -13.65 13.82 13.86
C ASN A 92 -12.37 12.97 13.84
N GLU A 93 -11.20 13.62 13.94
CA GLU A 93 -9.90 12.96 13.86
C GLU A 93 -9.72 11.84 14.89
N LEU A 94 -10.08 12.08 16.17
CA LEU A 94 -9.97 11.06 17.22
C LEU A 94 -10.94 9.90 17.02
N ALA A 95 -12.19 10.18 16.64
CA ALA A 95 -13.18 9.14 16.37
C ALA A 95 -12.76 8.30 15.14
N SER A 96 -12.10 8.91 14.12
CA SER A 96 -11.59 8.16 12.97
C SER A 96 -10.55 7.11 13.35
N LEU A 97 -9.67 7.41 14.30
CA LEU A 97 -8.68 6.46 14.83
C LEU A 97 -9.36 5.23 15.44
N LEU A 98 -10.36 5.46 16.32
CA LEU A 98 -11.05 4.37 17.01
C LEU A 98 -11.86 3.51 16.02
N ILE A 99 -12.60 4.15 15.11
CA ILE A 99 -13.41 3.46 14.10
C ILE A 99 -12.54 2.65 13.16
N THR A 100 -11.46 3.25 12.62
CA THR A 100 -10.58 2.53 11.68
C THR A 100 -9.76 1.44 12.35
N PHE A 101 -9.38 1.61 13.62
CA PHE A 101 -8.73 0.55 14.40
C PHE A 101 -9.69 -0.64 14.62
N SER A 102 -10.93 -0.37 15.04
CA SER A 102 -11.94 -1.41 15.20
C SER A 102 -12.23 -2.13 13.88
N PHE A 103 -12.31 -1.38 12.79
CA PHE A 103 -12.50 -1.93 11.44
C PHE A 103 -11.29 -2.78 11.00
N ALA A 104 -10.07 -2.38 11.34
CA ALA A 104 -8.87 -3.20 11.09
C ALA A 104 -8.96 -4.56 11.77
N ILE A 105 -9.32 -4.58 13.07
CA ILE A 105 -9.47 -5.83 13.82
C ILE A 105 -10.56 -6.72 13.21
N ILE A 106 -11.70 -6.15 12.83
CA ILE A 106 -12.79 -6.91 12.19
C ILE A 106 -12.31 -7.52 10.87
N LEU A 107 -11.59 -6.76 10.05
CA LEU A 107 -11.02 -7.26 8.80
C LEU A 107 -9.99 -8.37 9.03
N GLU A 108 -9.08 -8.21 9.98
CA GLU A 108 -8.09 -9.23 10.31
C GLU A 108 -8.74 -10.53 10.75
N VAL A 109 -9.74 -10.45 11.65
CA VAL A 109 -10.49 -11.63 12.10
C VAL A 109 -11.27 -12.26 10.93
N ALA A 110 -11.91 -11.46 10.08
CA ALA A 110 -12.63 -11.96 8.92
C ALA A 110 -11.70 -12.68 7.93
N ILE A 111 -10.50 -12.12 7.67
CA ILE A 111 -9.47 -12.74 6.83
C ILE A 111 -9.04 -14.08 7.45
N GLN A 112 -8.76 -14.12 8.75
CA GLN A 112 -8.34 -15.35 9.44
C GLN A 112 -9.44 -16.43 9.45
N LEU A 113 -10.71 -16.05 9.58
CA LEU A 113 -11.84 -16.99 9.54
C LEU A 113 -12.03 -17.60 8.16
N TYR A 114 -11.80 -16.84 7.10
CA TYR A 114 -12.03 -17.31 5.73
C TYR A 114 -10.81 -18.03 5.14
N TRP A 115 -9.60 -17.47 5.30
CA TRP A 115 -8.38 -18.01 4.71
C TRP A 115 -7.47 -18.75 5.68
N THR A 116 -7.82 -18.83 6.96
CA THR A 116 -6.98 -19.34 8.05
C THR A 116 -5.77 -18.43 8.34
N ALA A 117 -5.03 -18.72 9.42
CA ALA A 117 -3.82 -17.95 9.79
C ALA A 117 -2.54 -18.48 9.09
N ASP A 118 -2.69 -19.37 8.11
CA ASP A 118 -1.57 -19.99 7.43
C ASP A 118 -0.88 -19.03 6.45
N TYR A 119 0.43 -19.14 6.36
CA TYR A 119 1.20 -18.39 5.38
C TYR A 119 0.83 -18.84 3.96
N ARG A 120 0.33 -17.91 3.17
CA ARG A 120 -0.06 -18.15 1.79
C ARG A 120 0.87 -17.43 0.82
N ARG A 121 1.34 -18.15 -0.19
CA ARG A 121 2.20 -17.60 -1.24
C ARG A 121 1.55 -17.83 -2.60
N PHE A 122 1.44 -16.76 -3.35
CA PHE A 122 1.02 -16.87 -4.75
C PHE A 122 2.25 -17.17 -5.60
N GLU A 123 2.41 -18.44 -6.00
CA GLU A 123 3.52 -18.85 -6.86
C GLU A 123 3.18 -18.52 -8.31
N THR A 124 4.01 -17.68 -8.88
CA THR A 124 3.91 -17.30 -10.29
C THR A 124 5.22 -17.63 -10.99
N HIS A 125 5.18 -17.81 -12.30
CA HIS A 125 6.40 -17.99 -13.08
C HIS A 125 7.44 -16.88 -12.86
N TYR A 126 6.97 -15.66 -12.54
CA TYR A 126 7.83 -14.50 -12.28
C TYR A 126 8.43 -14.48 -10.87
N SER A 127 7.87 -15.21 -9.92
CA SER A 127 8.34 -15.20 -8.53
C SER A 127 9.67 -15.91 -8.33
N THR A 128 10.03 -16.79 -9.27
CA THR A 128 11.30 -17.55 -9.27
C THR A 128 12.38 -16.92 -10.13
N LEU A 129 12.03 -15.92 -10.93
CA LEU A 129 12.99 -15.26 -11.81
C LEU A 129 13.87 -14.30 -11.03
N SER A 130 15.19 -14.43 -11.20
CA SER A 130 16.17 -13.49 -10.66
C SER A 130 17.19 -13.12 -11.74
N ILE A 131 17.55 -11.85 -11.79
CA ILE A 131 18.62 -11.34 -12.66
C ILE A 131 19.93 -11.46 -11.89
N LYS A 132 20.90 -12.15 -12.47
CA LYS A 132 22.25 -12.24 -11.92
C LYS A 132 23.09 -11.09 -12.45
N ALA A 133 23.42 -10.14 -11.58
CA ALA A 133 24.30 -9.01 -11.87
C ALA A 133 25.65 -9.21 -11.15
N GLY A 134 26.59 -9.89 -11.79
CA GLY A 134 27.86 -10.27 -11.18
C GLY A 134 27.65 -11.19 -9.97
N PRO A 135 28.09 -10.79 -8.75
CA PRO A 135 27.90 -11.59 -7.53
C PRO A 135 26.51 -11.41 -6.89
N PHE A 136 25.63 -10.54 -7.44
CA PHE A 136 24.35 -10.18 -6.86
C PHE A 136 23.17 -10.83 -7.58
N TYR A 137 22.14 -11.18 -6.83
CA TYR A 137 20.88 -11.71 -7.34
C TYR A 137 19.75 -10.69 -7.07
N ILE A 138 19.10 -10.25 -8.13
CA ILE A 138 18.02 -9.26 -8.08
C ILE A 138 16.71 -9.98 -8.43
N PRO A 139 15.78 -10.19 -7.49
CA PRO A 139 14.48 -10.77 -7.79
C PRO A 139 13.69 -9.85 -8.72
N VAL A 140 13.26 -10.39 -9.86
CA VAL A 140 12.55 -9.60 -10.91
C VAL A 140 11.25 -9.03 -10.40
N LEU A 141 10.50 -9.80 -9.62
CA LEU A 141 9.21 -9.37 -9.07
C LEU A 141 9.37 -8.16 -8.14
N GLU A 142 10.34 -8.22 -7.21
CA GLU A 142 10.61 -7.11 -6.29
C GLU A 142 11.08 -5.87 -7.03
N LEU A 143 11.89 -6.05 -8.07
CA LEU A 143 12.34 -4.94 -8.92
C LEU A 143 11.17 -4.25 -9.63
N ILE A 144 10.25 -5.02 -10.21
CA ILE A 144 9.04 -4.49 -10.86
C ILE A 144 8.19 -3.74 -9.85
N LEU A 145 7.96 -4.30 -8.65
CA LEU A 145 7.17 -3.66 -7.60
C LEU A 145 7.82 -2.35 -7.12
N CYS A 146 9.14 -2.34 -6.96
CA CYS A 146 9.88 -1.13 -6.60
C CYS A 146 9.78 -0.04 -7.69
N MET A 147 9.86 -0.41 -8.97
CA MET A 147 9.67 0.54 -10.07
C MET A 147 8.23 1.08 -10.11
N VAL A 148 7.23 0.23 -9.94
CA VAL A 148 5.82 0.64 -9.86
C VAL A 148 5.61 1.60 -8.68
N ALA A 149 6.18 1.30 -7.51
CA ALA A 149 6.14 2.17 -6.34
C ALA A 149 6.75 3.55 -6.63
N GLY A 150 7.91 3.59 -7.29
CA GLY A 150 8.57 4.82 -7.70
C GLY A 150 7.74 5.66 -8.69
N VAL A 151 7.15 5.01 -9.69
CA VAL A 151 6.28 5.67 -10.69
C VAL A 151 5.03 6.23 -10.02
N LEU A 152 4.39 5.46 -9.14
CA LEU A 152 3.20 5.92 -8.40
C LEU A 152 3.54 7.06 -7.44
N ALA A 153 4.66 7.00 -6.73
CA ALA A 153 5.11 8.06 -5.85
C ALA A 153 5.39 9.35 -6.63
N TRP A 154 6.10 9.24 -7.74
CA TRP A 154 6.40 10.39 -8.61
C TRP A 154 5.14 10.96 -9.27
N GLY A 155 4.26 10.09 -9.77
CA GLY A 155 2.96 10.49 -10.35
C GLY A 155 2.08 11.21 -9.34
N THR A 156 2.00 10.70 -8.11
CA THR A 156 1.28 11.33 -7.00
C THR A 156 1.87 12.68 -6.65
N TRP A 157 3.21 12.79 -6.58
CA TRP A 157 3.88 14.06 -6.33
C TRP A 157 3.58 15.10 -7.42
N LEU A 158 3.61 14.71 -8.70
CA LEU A 158 3.24 15.57 -9.82
C LEU A 158 1.78 16.01 -9.75
N TRP A 159 0.89 15.08 -9.44
CA TRP A 159 -0.53 15.35 -9.34
C TRP A 159 -0.81 16.36 -8.21
N LEU A 160 -0.26 16.13 -7.02
CA LEU A 160 -0.38 17.06 -5.88
C LEU A 160 0.23 18.43 -6.16
N ARG A 161 1.32 18.49 -6.93
CA ARG A 161 1.98 19.76 -7.28
C ARG A 161 1.16 20.59 -8.27
N LYS A 162 0.46 19.93 -9.20
CA LYS A 162 -0.26 20.60 -10.29
C LYS A 162 -1.75 20.81 -10.03
N THR A 163 -2.33 20.16 -9.00
CA THR A 163 -3.77 20.17 -8.76
C THR A 163 -4.14 21.07 -7.57
N TYR A 164 -5.28 21.74 -7.66
CA TYR A 164 -5.84 22.56 -6.57
C TYR A 164 -5.98 21.80 -5.25
N VAL A 165 -6.31 20.51 -5.31
CA VAL A 165 -6.43 19.62 -4.14
C VAL A 165 -5.10 19.51 -3.37
N GLY A 166 -3.97 19.53 -4.07
CA GLY A 166 -2.65 19.50 -3.41
C GLY A 166 -2.15 20.88 -2.94
N GLN A 167 -2.73 21.96 -3.48
CA GLN A 167 -2.34 23.35 -3.11
C GLN A 167 -3.20 23.89 -1.96
N ALA A 168 -4.45 23.49 -1.83
CA ALA A 168 -5.38 23.95 -0.81
C ALA A 168 -4.87 23.77 0.64
N PRO A 169 -4.29 22.63 1.05
CA PRO A 169 -3.73 22.48 2.39
C PRO A 169 -2.51 23.37 2.66
N ARG A 170 -1.75 23.73 1.62
CA ARG A 170 -0.58 24.63 1.75
C ARG A 170 -1.00 26.09 1.90
N ALA A 171 -2.11 26.48 1.26
CA ALA A 171 -2.67 27.83 1.38
C ALA A 171 -3.39 28.05 2.71
N ALA A 172 -3.86 26.97 3.35
CA ALA A 172 -4.53 27.01 4.66
C ALA A 172 -3.57 26.84 5.86
N ALA A 173 -2.26 26.65 5.62
CA ALA A 173 -1.28 26.69 6.69
C ALA A 173 -1.20 28.15 7.21
N PRO A 174 -1.49 28.43 8.50
CA PRO A 174 -1.36 29.78 9.02
C PRO A 174 0.11 30.21 8.89
N ASP A 175 0.34 31.39 8.33
CA ASP A 175 1.64 32.02 8.33
C ASP A 175 2.13 32.12 9.78
N ALA A 176 3.08 31.27 10.16
CA ALA A 176 3.72 31.24 11.48
C ALA A 176 4.64 32.46 11.71
N HIS A 177 4.48 33.52 10.91
CA HIS A 177 5.30 34.75 10.96
C HIS A 177 4.54 36.00 11.40
N ILE A 178 3.37 35.87 12.04
CA ILE A 178 2.74 37.05 12.71
C ILE A 178 2.57 36.72 14.19
N ALA A 179 3.63 36.83 14.94
CA ALA A 179 3.65 37.10 16.38
C ALA A 179 4.97 37.81 16.72
#